data_b186f36cd9a23fc09f453e8e6e842aa3
#
_entry.id   b186f36cd9a23fc09f453e8e6e842aa3
#
_cell.length_a   1.000
_cell.length_b   1.000
_cell.length_c   1.000
_cell.angle_alpha   90.00
_cell.angle_beta   90.00
_cell.angle_gamma   90.00
#
_symmetry.space_group_name_H-M   'P 1'
#
loop_
_entity.id
_entity.type
_entity.pdbx_description
1 polymer ?
#
loop_
_entity_poly.entity_id
_entity_poly.type
_entity_poly.pdbx_seq_one_letter_code
_entity_poly.pdbx_strand_id
1 'polypeptide(L)'
;VEKAEAGTIIIHNMDVKLPVERDDCIVLGMPMTKMARSINPKLARMIANMYYVGALAETIGIEESAIASAVAQQFKGKEKAIELNLQAISEGREFARENWNCDIGYAVEGREKDPNTFLIEGNEAAALGCIFGGINMLSWYPITPSSSLAESIIGWLPKLREADDGGATCAVIQAEDELAAVGMVIGAGWAGGRGMTCTSGPGISLMSEFIGLAYFAEVPGVIWDVNRVGPSTGL
;
A
#
# COMPACT_ATOMS: atom_id res chain seq x y z
N VAL A 1 20.49 0.30 -9.71
CA VAL A 1 21.21 0.83 -10.86
C VAL A 1 21.92 -0.30 -11.59
N GLU A 2 22.76 -1.12 -10.94
CA GLU A 2 23.52 -2.21 -11.58
C GLU A 2 22.67 -3.21 -12.37
N LYS A 3 21.46 -3.49 -11.90
CA LYS A 3 20.53 -4.44 -12.53
C LYS A 3 19.53 -3.79 -13.50
N ALA A 4 19.65 -2.49 -13.76
CA ALA A 4 18.79 -1.81 -14.70
C ALA A 4 19.09 -2.28 -16.13
N GLU A 5 18.07 -2.46 -16.95
CA GLU A 5 18.22 -2.77 -18.36
C GLU A 5 18.67 -1.52 -19.14
N ALA A 6 19.29 -1.70 -20.30
CA ALA A 6 19.63 -0.60 -21.18
C ALA A 6 18.38 0.18 -21.59
N GLY A 7 18.48 1.51 -21.63
CA GLY A 7 17.35 2.40 -21.90
C GLY A 7 16.48 2.72 -20.66
N THR A 8 16.77 2.13 -19.50
CA THR A 8 16.05 2.46 -18.26
C THR A 8 16.23 3.92 -17.89
N ILE A 9 15.12 4.56 -17.48
CA ILE A 9 15.13 5.92 -16.94
C ILE A 9 15.32 5.86 -15.43
N ILE A 10 16.38 6.49 -14.93
CA ILE A 10 16.75 6.51 -13.52
C ILE A 10 16.57 7.92 -12.98
N ILE A 11 15.55 8.12 -12.16
CA ILE A 11 15.32 9.37 -11.44
C ILE A 11 15.95 9.23 -10.04
N HIS A 12 16.86 10.13 -9.67
CA HIS A 12 17.54 10.01 -8.40
C HIS A 12 17.74 11.35 -7.68
N ASN A 13 17.94 11.28 -6.36
CA ASN A 13 18.35 12.41 -5.57
C ASN A 13 19.84 12.68 -5.77
N MET A 14 20.20 13.86 -6.27
CA MET A 14 21.60 14.26 -6.50
C MET A 14 22.44 14.36 -5.22
N ASP A 15 21.77 14.45 -4.06
CA ASP A 15 22.46 14.43 -2.76
C ASP A 15 22.97 13.02 -2.40
N VAL A 16 22.57 11.98 -3.16
CA VAL A 16 23.01 10.60 -3.02
C VAL A 16 23.81 10.20 -4.24
N LYS A 17 25.08 9.85 -4.02
CA LYS A 17 25.95 9.37 -5.13
C LYS A 17 25.44 8.04 -5.67
N LEU A 18 25.25 7.96 -6.98
CA LEU A 18 24.93 6.69 -7.62
C LEU A 18 26.12 5.72 -7.52
N PRO A 19 25.88 4.45 -7.22
CA PRO A 19 26.94 3.45 -7.04
C PRO A 19 27.69 3.12 -8.32
N VAL A 20 27.04 3.31 -9.47
CA VAL A 20 27.58 2.99 -10.81
C VAL A 20 27.13 4.05 -11.80
N GLU A 21 28.04 4.51 -12.66
CA GLU A 21 27.74 5.33 -13.82
C GLU A 21 27.31 4.42 -14.98
N ARG A 22 26.24 4.80 -15.68
CA ARG A 22 25.63 4.02 -16.77
C ARG A 22 25.38 4.94 -17.96
N ASP A 23 26.10 4.69 -19.06
CA ASP A 23 25.95 5.46 -20.31
C ASP A 23 24.79 4.96 -21.17
N ASP A 24 24.27 3.76 -20.87
CA ASP A 24 23.16 3.11 -21.56
C ASP A 24 21.80 3.35 -20.88
N CYS A 25 21.75 4.20 -19.86
CA CYS A 25 20.55 4.60 -19.14
C CYS A 25 20.35 6.12 -19.21
N ILE A 26 19.11 6.57 -19.15
CA ILE A 26 18.78 8.01 -18.99
C ILE A 26 18.79 8.33 -17.50
N VAL A 27 19.72 9.17 -17.06
CA VAL A 27 19.87 9.52 -15.65
C VAL A 27 19.37 10.95 -15.41
N LEU A 28 18.30 11.09 -14.63
CA LEU A 28 17.65 12.34 -14.29
C LEU A 28 17.85 12.66 -12.79
N GLY A 29 18.71 13.60 -12.50
CA GLY A 29 19.01 13.99 -11.13
C GLY A 29 18.21 15.21 -10.67
N MET A 30 17.80 15.23 -9.38
CA MET A 30 17.19 16.38 -8.71
C MET A 30 17.76 16.54 -7.30
N PRO A 31 18.18 17.75 -6.88
CA PRO A 31 18.71 18.01 -5.53
C PRO A 31 17.57 18.18 -4.51
N MET A 32 16.67 17.20 -4.41
CA MET A 32 15.40 17.31 -3.70
C MET A 32 15.55 17.53 -2.19
N THR A 33 16.59 16.99 -1.56
CA THR A 33 16.81 17.23 -0.13
C THR A 33 17.18 18.68 0.13
N LYS A 34 17.98 19.27 -0.75
CA LYS A 34 18.35 20.68 -0.69
C LYS A 34 17.12 21.56 -0.94
N MET A 35 16.32 21.25 -1.95
CA MET A 35 15.08 21.96 -2.28
C MET A 35 14.08 21.87 -1.11
N ALA A 36 13.86 20.69 -0.54
CA ALA A 36 12.98 20.52 0.58
C ALA A 36 13.41 21.28 1.84
N ARG A 37 14.71 21.41 2.08
CA ARG A 37 15.25 22.23 3.18
C ARG A 37 15.02 23.73 2.98
N SER A 38 14.94 24.23 1.76
CA SER A 38 14.64 25.64 1.50
C SER A 38 13.20 26.00 1.83
N ILE A 39 12.25 25.09 1.67
CA ILE A 39 10.86 25.32 2.10
C ILE A 39 10.73 25.20 3.62
N ASN A 40 11.13 24.07 4.18
CA ASN A 40 11.03 23.85 5.62
C ASN A 40 12.08 22.85 6.11
N PRO A 41 13.15 23.31 6.79
CA PRO A 41 14.23 22.43 7.26
C PRO A 41 13.77 21.31 8.20
N LYS A 42 12.73 21.57 9.02
CA LYS A 42 12.20 20.58 9.99
C LYS A 42 11.39 19.48 9.33
N LEU A 43 10.70 19.81 8.24
CA LEU A 43 9.82 18.89 7.51
C LEU A 43 10.47 18.37 6.21
N ALA A 44 11.70 18.73 5.92
CA ALA A 44 12.38 18.41 4.66
C ALA A 44 12.31 16.91 4.30
N ARG A 45 12.49 16.02 5.27
CA ARG A 45 12.40 14.56 5.04
C ARG A 45 11.00 14.10 4.63
N MET A 46 9.96 14.76 5.12
CA MET A 46 8.57 14.38 4.84
C MET A 46 8.12 14.88 3.47
N ILE A 47 8.57 16.08 3.07
CA ILE A 47 8.16 16.70 1.82
C ILE A 47 9.08 16.40 0.64
N ALA A 48 10.28 15.87 0.88
CA ALA A 48 11.27 15.59 -0.17
C ALA A 48 10.70 14.70 -1.31
N ASN A 49 9.87 13.71 -0.98
CA ASN A 49 9.26 12.84 -1.98
C ASN A 49 8.24 13.57 -2.87
N MET A 50 7.66 14.69 -2.40
CA MET A 50 6.70 15.45 -3.19
C MET A 50 7.34 16.15 -4.39
N TYR A 51 8.61 16.45 -4.30
CA TYR A 51 9.38 16.92 -5.45
C TYR A 51 9.46 15.88 -6.57
N TYR A 52 9.63 14.59 -6.21
CA TYR A 52 9.57 13.51 -7.20
C TYR A 52 8.19 13.41 -7.84
N VAL A 53 7.13 13.53 -7.04
CA VAL A 53 5.77 13.51 -7.58
C VAL A 53 5.60 14.62 -8.60
N GLY A 54 6.08 15.83 -8.30
CA GLY A 54 6.04 16.97 -9.22
C GLY A 54 6.83 16.72 -10.50
N ALA A 55 8.09 16.33 -10.35
CA ALA A 55 8.96 16.09 -11.48
C ALA A 55 8.46 14.94 -12.38
N LEU A 56 8.02 13.84 -11.79
CA LEU A 56 7.43 12.73 -12.53
C LEU A 56 6.16 13.16 -13.25
N ALA A 57 5.29 13.91 -12.57
CA ALA A 57 4.05 14.42 -13.15
C ALA A 57 4.28 15.32 -14.36
N GLU A 58 5.30 16.17 -14.34
CA GLU A 58 5.69 16.95 -15.51
C GLU A 58 6.20 16.06 -16.64
N THR A 59 7.04 15.10 -16.30
CA THR A 59 7.71 14.24 -17.28
C THR A 59 6.74 13.31 -18.03
N ILE A 60 5.70 12.80 -17.34
CA ILE A 60 4.71 11.87 -17.93
C ILE A 60 3.34 12.50 -18.17
N GLY A 61 3.19 13.81 -17.98
CA GLY A 61 1.97 14.54 -18.33
C GLY A 61 0.78 14.32 -17.39
N ILE A 62 1.00 14.10 -16.07
CA ILE A 62 -0.11 14.00 -15.12
C ILE A 62 -0.72 15.39 -14.90
N GLU A 63 -2.04 15.50 -15.00
CA GLU A 63 -2.76 16.75 -14.78
C GLU A 63 -2.60 17.29 -13.35
N GLU A 64 -2.39 18.61 -13.24
CA GLU A 64 -2.20 19.28 -11.96
C GLU A 64 -3.45 19.16 -11.08
N SER A 65 -4.63 19.27 -11.67
CA SER A 65 -5.92 19.12 -10.99
C SER A 65 -6.09 17.74 -10.32
N ALA A 66 -5.62 16.68 -10.97
CA ALA A 66 -5.66 15.33 -10.43
C ALA A 66 -4.75 15.19 -9.20
N ILE A 67 -3.54 15.76 -9.28
CA ILE A 67 -2.59 15.77 -8.16
C ILE A 67 -3.13 16.59 -7.00
N ALA A 68 -3.64 17.80 -7.26
CA ALA A 68 -4.21 18.65 -6.22
C ALA A 68 -5.37 17.96 -5.49
N SER A 69 -6.24 17.29 -6.23
CA SER A 69 -7.34 16.50 -5.67
C SER A 69 -6.84 15.34 -4.79
N ALA A 70 -5.84 14.59 -5.25
CA ALA A 70 -5.24 13.49 -4.49
C ALA A 70 -4.58 13.97 -3.19
N VAL A 71 -3.83 15.07 -3.25
CA VAL A 71 -3.17 15.68 -2.07
C VAL A 71 -4.23 16.17 -1.07
N ALA A 72 -5.29 16.84 -1.55
CA ALA A 72 -6.37 17.31 -0.69
C ALA A 72 -7.10 16.14 0.01
N GLN A 73 -7.33 15.03 -0.70
CA GLN A 73 -7.92 13.83 -0.13
C GLN A 73 -7.02 13.17 0.92
N GLN A 74 -5.72 13.04 0.64
CA GLN A 74 -4.74 12.41 1.52
C GLN A 74 -4.54 13.20 2.83
N PHE A 75 -4.54 14.52 2.75
CA PHE A 75 -4.29 15.39 3.90
C PHE A 75 -5.56 16.10 4.41
N LYS A 76 -6.72 15.50 4.20
CA LYS A 76 -8.03 16.06 4.58
C LYS A 76 -8.02 16.65 6.00
N GLY A 77 -8.42 17.92 6.13
CA GLY A 77 -8.44 18.65 7.41
C GLY A 77 -7.09 19.21 7.87
N LYS A 78 -6.02 19.09 7.05
CA LYS A 78 -4.68 19.62 7.35
C LYS A 78 -4.21 20.61 6.28
N GLU A 79 -4.87 21.77 6.19
CA GLU A 79 -4.63 22.76 5.12
C GLU A 79 -3.17 23.14 4.93
N LYS A 80 -2.44 23.42 6.04
CA LYS A 80 -0.99 23.72 5.97
C LYS A 80 -0.16 22.57 5.37
N ALA A 81 -0.57 21.31 5.58
CA ALA A 81 0.12 20.19 4.97
C ALA A 81 -0.20 20.10 3.47
N ILE A 82 -1.45 20.37 3.08
CA ILE A 82 -1.86 20.42 1.67
C ILE A 82 -1.03 21.49 0.93
N GLU A 83 -1.02 22.71 1.45
CA GLU A 83 -0.28 23.84 0.86
C GLU A 83 1.21 23.51 0.70
N LEU A 84 1.86 23.00 1.76
CA LEU A 84 3.27 22.67 1.75
C LEU A 84 3.62 21.57 0.73
N ASN A 85 2.77 20.55 0.61
CA ASN A 85 2.99 19.46 -0.34
C ASN A 85 2.75 19.92 -1.78
N LEU A 86 1.72 20.75 -2.02
CA LEU A 86 1.45 21.31 -3.35
C LEU A 86 2.57 22.25 -3.79
N GLN A 87 3.13 23.05 -2.89
CA GLN A 87 4.28 23.88 -3.18
C GLN A 87 5.48 23.04 -3.63
N ALA A 88 5.83 21.98 -2.88
CA ALA A 88 6.93 21.09 -3.24
C ALA A 88 6.71 20.39 -4.60
N ILE A 89 5.47 20.00 -4.89
CA ILE A 89 5.08 19.42 -6.17
C ILE A 89 5.26 20.43 -7.31
N SER A 90 4.80 21.67 -7.13
CA SER A 90 4.94 22.74 -8.12
C SER A 90 6.40 23.02 -8.43
N GLU A 91 7.23 23.19 -7.40
CA GLU A 91 8.66 23.40 -7.56
C GLU A 91 9.37 22.21 -8.23
N GLY A 92 8.92 20.98 -7.94
CA GLY A 92 9.42 19.76 -8.60
C GLY A 92 9.09 19.72 -10.08
N ARG A 93 7.88 20.15 -10.48
CA ARG A 93 7.46 20.29 -11.88
C ARG A 93 8.33 21.32 -12.61
N GLU A 94 8.49 22.47 -12.02
CA GLU A 94 9.29 23.56 -12.60
C GLU A 94 10.74 23.11 -12.80
N PHE A 95 11.33 22.47 -11.79
CA PHE A 95 12.68 21.93 -11.92
C PHE A 95 12.80 20.94 -13.09
N ALA A 96 11.86 20.01 -13.23
CA ALA A 96 11.87 19.01 -14.31
C ALA A 96 11.74 19.70 -15.69
N ARG A 97 10.85 20.67 -15.82
CA ARG A 97 10.63 21.44 -17.05
C ARG A 97 11.88 22.21 -17.49
N GLU A 98 12.62 22.77 -16.54
CA GLU A 98 13.81 23.56 -16.82
C GLU A 98 15.07 22.72 -17.05
N ASN A 99 15.18 21.56 -16.37
CA ASN A 99 16.43 20.81 -16.31
C ASN A 99 16.38 19.46 -17.02
N TRP A 100 15.19 18.88 -17.23
CA TRP A 100 15.06 17.59 -17.87
C TRP A 100 14.49 17.73 -19.29
N ASN A 101 15.37 17.91 -20.23
CA ASN A 101 14.99 18.02 -21.64
C ASN A 101 15.07 16.64 -22.32
N CYS A 102 14.20 15.72 -21.90
CA CYS A 102 14.14 14.40 -22.52
C CYS A 102 12.69 13.96 -22.70
N ASP A 103 12.37 13.49 -23.91
CA ASP A 103 11.16 12.72 -24.12
C ASP A 103 11.43 11.29 -23.64
N ILE A 104 10.72 10.87 -22.61
CA ILE A 104 10.87 9.54 -22.04
C ILE A 104 10.01 8.49 -22.75
N GLY A 105 9.23 8.90 -23.76
CA GLY A 105 8.37 7.99 -24.55
C GLY A 105 7.15 7.45 -23.80
N TYR A 106 6.84 7.96 -22.62
CA TYR A 106 5.69 7.57 -21.81
C TYR A 106 4.84 8.79 -21.45
N ALA A 107 3.51 8.64 -21.57
CA ALA A 107 2.56 9.65 -21.12
C ALA A 107 1.40 9.00 -20.36
N VAL A 108 0.84 9.73 -19.40
CA VAL A 108 -0.39 9.36 -18.71
C VAL A 108 -1.52 10.23 -19.25
N GLU A 109 -2.51 9.58 -19.84
CA GLU A 109 -3.71 10.24 -20.34
C GLU A 109 -4.88 10.04 -19.38
N GLY A 110 -5.59 11.12 -19.07
CA GLY A 110 -6.85 11.04 -18.34
C GLY A 110 -7.89 10.27 -19.14
N ARG A 111 -8.59 9.35 -18.48
CA ARG A 111 -9.73 8.63 -19.10
C ARG A 111 -11.03 9.06 -18.44
N GLU A 112 -12.11 8.99 -19.21
CA GLU A 112 -13.45 9.12 -18.65
C GLU A 112 -13.68 8.03 -17.59
N LYS A 113 -14.30 8.42 -16.49
CA LYS A 113 -14.61 7.50 -15.40
C LYS A 113 -15.73 6.56 -15.83
N ASP A 114 -15.43 5.27 -15.95
CA ASP A 114 -16.48 4.25 -16.12
C ASP A 114 -17.23 4.07 -14.79
N PRO A 115 -18.55 4.35 -14.73
CA PRO A 115 -19.33 4.24 -13.52
C PRO A 115 -19.46 2.79 -12.99
N ASN A 116 -19.14 1.80 -13.82
CA ASN A 116 -19.22 0.38 -13.47
C ASN A 116 -17.88 -0.19 -12.95
N THR A 117 -16.83 0.63 -12.90
CA THR A 117 -15.51 0.21 -12.46
C THR A 117 -14.99 1.09 -11.32
N PHE A 118 -14.16 0.51 -10.49
CA PHE A 118 -13.44 1.22 -9.45
C PHE A 118 -12.04 0.62 -9.28
N LEU A 119 -11.10 1.45 -8.91
CA LEU A 119 -9.75 1.02 -8.60
C LEU A 119 -9.70 0.55 -7.14
N ILE A 120 -9.22 -0.66 -6.92
CA ILE A 120 -9.11 -1.26 -5.59
C ILE A 120 -7.81 -2.08 -5.51
N GLU A 121 -7.20 -2.11 -4.35
CA GLU A 121 -6.08 -2.99 -4.06
C GLU A 121 -6.54 -4.43 -3.83
N GLY A 122 -5.70 -5.42 -4.17
CA GLY A 122 -6.04 -6.84 -4.01
C GLY A 122 -6.43 -7.22 -2.59
N ASN A 123 -5.70 -6.73 -1.58
CA ASN A 123 -6.01 -6.99 -0.17
C ASN A 123 -7.36 -6.37 0.25
N GLU A 124 -7.68 -5.18 -0.23
CA GLU A 124 -8.97 -4.55 0.04
C GLU A 124 -10.12 -5.30 -0.65
N ALA A 125 -9.93 -5.74 -1.89
CA ALA A 125 -10.91 -6.56 -2.60
C ALA A 125 -11.15 -7.90 -1.88
N ALA A 126 -10.09 -8.55 -1.41
CA ALA A 126 -10.17 -9.76 -0.60
C ALA A 126 -10.91 -9.52 0.72
N ALA A 127 -10.63 -8.40 1.39
CA ALA A 127 -11.33 -8.00 2.61
C ALA A 127 -12.84 -7.88 2.39
N LEU A 128 -13.26 -7.19 1.33
CA LEU A 128 -14.68 -7.09 0.96
C LEU A 128 -15.28 -8.47 0.67
N GLY A 129 -14.57 -9.31 -0.09
CA GLY A 129 -15.00 -10.69 -0.35
C GLY A 129 -15.22 -11.48 0.94
N CYS A 130 -14.34 -11.39 1.92
CA CYS A 130 -14.48 -12.04 3.22
C CYS A 130 -15.69 -11.52 4.01
N ILE A 131 -15.89 -10.19 4.01
CA ILE A 131 -17.04 -9.57 4.68
C ILE A 131 -18.36 -10.05 4.07
N PHE A 132 -18.48 -10.01 2.74
CA PHE A 132 -19.67 -10.49 2.03
C PHE A 132 -19.80 -12.02 2.09
N GLY A 133 -18.70 -12.77 2.21
CA GLY A 133 -18.67 -14.19 2.50
C GLY A 133 -19.17 -14.55 3.90
N GLY A 134 -19.40 -13.54 4.74
CA GLY A 134 -20.04 -13.70 6.05
C GLY A 134 -19.11 -14.15 7.16
N ILE A 135 -17.84 -13.77 7.14
CA ILE A 135 -16.96 -14.01 8.29
C ILE A 135 -17.57 -13.40 9.54
N ASN A 136 -17.46 -14.08 10.67
CA ASN A 136 -17.87 -13.59 11.98
C ASN A 136 -16.73 -13.57 13.00
N MET A 137 -15.54 -14.00 12.58
CA MET A 137 -14.32 -13.87 13.35
C MET A 137 -13.12 -13.63 12.43
N LEU A 138 -12.37 -12.57 12.71
CA LEU A 138 -11.03 -12.31 12.21
C LEU A 138 -10.05 -12.40 13.37
N SER A 139 -9.15 -13.38 13.34
CA SER A 139 -8.02 -13.45 14.27
C SER A 139 -6.73 -13.40 13.46
N TRP A 140 -5.84 -12.43 13.77
CA TRP A 140 -4.68 -12.18 12.93
C TRP A 140 -3.47 -11.71 13.73
N TYR A 141 -2.30 -11.86 13.16
CA TYR A 141 -1.05 -11.33 13.69
C TYR A 141 -0.37 -10.47 12.61
N PRO A 142 0.12 -9.26 12.94
CA PRO A 142 0.66 -8.33 11.95
C PRO A 142 1.92 -8.86 11.27
N ILE A 143 1.84 -9.02 9.94
CA ILE A 143 2.98 -9.32 9.09
C ILE A 143 2.78 -8.68 7.72
N THR A 144 3.81 -8.01 7.18
CA THR A 144 3.76 -7.46 5.82
C THR A 144 3.95 -8.59 4.79
N PRO A 145 3.12 -8.67 3.73
CA PRO A 145 2.14 -7.66 3.28
C PRO A 145 0.68 -7.95 3.69
N SER A 146 0.39 -8.89 4.58
CA SER A 146 -1.00 -9.29 4.89
C SER A 146 -1.76 -8.32 5.81
N SER A 147 -1.05 -7.49 6.59
CA SER A 147 -1.69 -6.58 7.56
C SER A 147 -2.73 -5.66 6.94
N SER A 148 -2.51 -5.16 5.72
CA SER A 148 -3.46 -4.28 5.04
C SER A 148 -4.79 -4.97 4.71
N LEU A 149 -4.82 -6.31 4.57
CA LEU A 149 -6.06 -7.06 4.43
C LEU A 149 -6.89 -7.01 5.73
N ALA A 150 -6.26 -7.30 6.88
CA ALA A 150 -6.92 -7.22 8.18
C ALA A 150 -7.40 -5.79 8.48
N GLU A 151 -6.56 -4.79 8.24
CA GLU A 151 -6.88 -3.38 8.41
C GLU A 151 -8.06 -2.94 7.51
N SER A 152 -8.12 -3.44 6.28
CA SER A 152 -9.25 -3.20 5.37
C SER A 152 -10.56 -3.83 5.91
N ILE A 153 -10.50 -5.06 6.43
CA ILE A 153 -11.67 -5.68 7.09
C ILE A 153 -12.14 -4.81 8.26
N ILE A 154 -11.23 -4.41 9.15
CA ILE A 154 -11.53 -3.56 10.30
C ILE A 154 -12.18 -2.24 9.86
N GLY A 155 -11.68 -1.62 8.80
CA GLY A 155 -12.20 -0.36 8.29
C GLY A 155 -13.58 -0.45 7.61
N TRP A 156 -13.90 -1.59 6.99
CA TRP A 156 -15.15 -1.80 6.26
C TRP A 156 -16.27 -2.43 7.09
N LEU A 157 -15.95 -3.26 8.08
CA LEU A 157 -16.96 -3.94 8.92
C LEU A 157 -18.01 -2.97 9.50
N PRO A 158 -17.64 -1.84 10.14
CA PRO A 158 -18.62 -0.92 10.70
C PRO A 158 -19.52 -0.24 9.66
N LYS A 159 -19.11 -0.22 8.40
CA LYS A 159 -19.84 0.42 7.31
C LYS A 159 -20.78 -0.53 6.57
N LEU A 160 -20.46 -1.82 6.57
CA LEU A 160 -21.13 -2.82 5.73
C LEU A 160 -21.91 -3.85 6.54
N ARG A 161 -21.57 -4.02 7.82
CA ARG A 161 -22.13 -5.09 8.67
C ARG A 161 -22.29 -4.60 10.11
N GLU A 162 -23.31 -3.82 10.34
CA GLU A 162 -23.76 -3.44 11.66
C GLU A 162 -24.98 -4.29 12.04
N ALA A 163 -25.06 -4.76 13.28
CA ALA A 163 -26.25 -5.44 13.77
C ALA A 163 -27.38 -4.42 14.06
N ASP A 164 -28.63 -4.86 14.04
CA ASP A 164 -29.80 -4.01 14.25
C ASP A 164 -29.76 -3.28 15.62
N ASP A 165 -29.06 -3.85 16.59
CA ASP A 165 -28.84 -3.28 17.93
C ASP A 165 -27.57 -2.41 18.03
N GLY A 166 -26.86 -2.18 16.92
CA GLY A 166 -25.57 -1.48 16.87
C GLY A 166 -24.39 -2.33 17.35
N GLY A 167 -24.58 -3.62 17.57
CA GLY A 167 -23.54 -4.55 17.99
C GLY A 167 -22.61 -4.97 16.85
N ALA A 168 -21.42 -5.47 17.19
CA ALA A 168 -20.49 -6.02 16.23
C ALA A 168 -20.94 -7.39 15.69
N THR A 169 -20.98 -7.55 14.37
CA THR A 169 -21.34 -8.82 13.71
C THR A 169 -20.13 -9.72 13.44
N CYS A 170 -18.93 -9.23 13.75
CA CYS A 170 -17.67 -9.96 13.58
C CYS A 170 -16.74 -9.62 14.73
N ALA A 171 -16.22 -10.63 15.40
CA ALA A 171 -15.14 -10.45 16.37
C ALA A 171 -13.82 -10.22 15.64
N VAL A 172 -13.08 -9.19 16.06
CA VAL A 172 -11.76 -8.88 15.52
C VAL A 172 -10.73 -8.95 16.64
N ILE A 173 -9.77 -9.84 16.50
CA ILE A 173 -8.75 -10.09 17.52
C ILE A 173 -7.36 -10.02 16.87
N GLN A 174 -6.53 -9.11 17.35
CA GLN A 174 -5.10 -9.19 17.08
C GLN A 174 -4.49 -10.16 18.09
N ALA A 175 -4.03 -11.31 17.59
CA ALA A 175 -3.43 -12.35 18.41
C ALA A 175 -1.99 -12.01 18.77
N GLU A 176 -1.42 -12.76 19.70
CA GLU A 176 -0.03 -12.60 20.13
C GLU A 176 0.98 -13.16 19.13
N ASP A 177 0.57 -14.19 18.38
CA ASP A 177 1.34 -14.80 17.30
C ASP A 177 0.43 -15.51 16.29
N GLU A 178 1.03 -16.10 15.25
CA GLU A 178 0.32 -16.82 14.20
C GLU A 178 -0.35 -18.09 14.70
N LEU A 179 0.25 -18.77 15.68
CA LEU A 179 -0.32 -19.99 16.25
C LEU A 179 -1.61 -19.67 17.02
N ALA A 180 -1.58 -18.65 17.84
CA ALA A 180 -2.76 -18.15 18.55
C ALA A 180 -3.85 -17.71 17.55
N ALA A 181 -3.46 -17.00 16.49
CA ALA A 181 -4.38 -16.53 15.46
C ALA A 181 -5.14 -17.68 14.79
N VAL A 182 -4.43 -18.68 14.29
CA VAL A 182 -5.05 -19.82 13.62
C VAL A 182 -5.81 -20.71 14.61
N GLY A 183 -5.31 -20.87 15.83
CA GLY A 183 -5.99 -21.61 16.89
C GLY A 183 -7.38 -21.05 17.20
N MET A 184 -7.50 -19.71 17.27
CA MET A 184 -8.79 -19.03 17.44
C MET A 184 -9.71 -19.25 16.24
N VAL A 185 -9.17 -19.24 15.00
CA VAL A 185 -9.96 -19.54 13.77
C VAL A 185 -10.54 -20.94 13.83
N ILE A 186 -9.73 -21.95 14.22
CA ILE A 186 -10.18 -23.34 14.34
C ILE A 186 -11.22 -23.45 15.46
N GLY A 187 -10.99 -22.81 16.62
CA GLY A 187 -11.98 -22.76 17.70
C GLY A 187 -13.30 -22.13 17.28
N ALA A 188 -13.28 -21.07 16.50
CA ALA A 188 -14.47 -20.45 15.93
C ALA A 188 -15.21 -21.41 14.97
N GLY A 189 -14.47 -22.08 14.08
CA GLY A 189 -15.02 -23.09 13.17
C GLY A 189 -15.64 -24.26 13.93
N TRP A 190 -15.00 -24.74 14.99
CA TRP A 190 -15.53 -25.80 15.88
C TRP A 190 -16.87 -25.41 16.51
N ALA A 191 -17.01 -24.13 16.88
CA ALA A 191 -18.25 -23.57 17.43
C ALA A 191 -19.30 -23.22 16.35
N GLY A 192 -19.07 -23.55 15.08
CA GLY A 192 -19.96 -23.24 13.97
C GLY A 192 -19.80 -21.82 13.39
N GLY A 193 -18.77 -21.11 13.79
CA GLY A 193 -18.43 -19.78 13.26
C GLY A 193 -17.68 -19.85 11.93
N ARG A 194 -17.63 -18.70 11.24
CA ARG A 194 -16.82 -18.50 10.03
C ARG A 194 -15.59 -17.68 10.38
N GLY A 195 -14.54 -18.39 10.85
CA GLY A 195 -13.27 -17.78 11.22
C GLY A 195 -12.33 -17.62 10.04
N MET A 196 -11.56 -16.52 10.06
CA MET A 196 -10.44 -16.32 9.15
C MET A 196 -9.22 -15.74 9.85
N THR A 197 -8.06 -16.01 9.27
CA THR A 197 -6.81 -15.32 9.54
C THR A 197 -6.14 -14.91 8.24
N CYS A 198 -5.22 -13.96 8.32
CA CYS A 198 -4.35 -13.59 7.22
C CYS A 198 -2.90 -13.55 7.70
N THR A 199 -2.00 -14.04 6.85
CA THR A 199 -0.58 -14.13 7.15
C THR A 199 0.26 -14.08 5.87
N SER A 200 1.54 -14.39 5.99
CA SER A 200 2.50 -14.54 4.90
C SER A 200 3.26 -15.86 5.09
N GLY A 201 4.14 -16.21 4.17
CA GLY A 201 4.87 -17.47 4.14
C GLY A 201 5.39 -18.00 5.49
N PRO A 202 6.10 -17.19 6.33
CA PRO A 202 6.57 -17.65 7.63
C PRO A 202 5.45 -18.07 8.57
N GLY A 203 4.32 -17.34 8.55
CA GLY A 203 3.18 -17.68 9.39
C GLY A 203 2.49 -18.98 8.96
N ILE A 204 2.41 -19.26 7.65
CA ILE A 204 1.91 -20.55 7.15
C ILE A 204 2.74 -21.72 7.73
N SER A 205 4.06 -21.58 7.76
CA SER A 205 4.95 -22.57 8.33
C SER A 205 4.65 -22.81 9.83
N LEU A 206 4.43 -21.75 10.58
CA LEU A 206 4.08 -21.82 12.00
C LEU A 206 2.68 -22.42 12.23
N MET A 207 1.73 -22.17 11.34
CA MET A 207 0.34 -22.63 11.44
C MET A 207 0.16 -24.13 11.11
N SER A 208 1.19 -24.81 10.62
CA SER A 208 1.08 -26.17 10.04
C SER A 208 0.44 -27.20 10.98
N GLU A 209 0.71 -27.15 12.28
CA GLU A 209 0.13 -28.06 13.27
C GLU A 209 -1.39 -27.88 13.40
N PHE A 210 -1.86 -26.63 13.53
CA PHE A 210 -3.29 -26.33 13.60
C PHE A 210 -4.01 -26.60 12.28
N ILE A 211 -3.34 -26.41 11.14
CA ILE A 211 -3.89 -26.80 9.82
C ILE A 211 -4.11 -28.31 9.79
N GLY A 212 -3.16 -29.09 10.30
CA GLY A 212 -3.30 -30.54 10.45
C GLY A 212 -4.46 -30.93 11.37
N LEU A 213 -4.62 -30.25 12.49
CA LEU A 213 -5.76 -30.45 13.40
C LEU A 213 -7.10 -30.15 12.70
N ALA A 214 -7.19 -29.00 11.99
CA ALA A 214 -8.39 -28.61 11.27
C ALA A 214 -8.79 -29.65 10.22
N TYR A 215 -7.80 -30.18 9.49
CA TYR A 215 -8.03 -31.27 8.53
C TYR A 215 -8.56 -32.53 9.19
N PHE A 216 -7.95 -32.98 10.29
CA PHE A 216 -8.35 -34.21 11.00
C PHE A 216 -9.72 -34.08 11.65
N ALA A 217 -10.04 -32.90 12.18
CA ALA A 217 -11.31 -32.65 12.86
C ALA A 217 -12.42 -32.18 11.91
N GLU A 218 -12.13 -32.06 10.62
CA GLU A 218 -13.05 -31.50 9.59
C GLU A 218 -13.64 -30.15 9.94
N VAL A 219 -12.81 -29.29 10.57
CA VAL A 219 -13.20 -27.95 11.00
C VAL A 219 -12.85 -26.92 9.91
N PRO A 220 -13.83 -26.17 9.38
CA PRO A 220 -13.56 -25.17 8.36
C PRO A 220 -12.92 -23.92 8.94
N GLY A 221 -11.98 -23.34 8.20
CA GLY A 221 -11.36 -22.05 8.48
C GLY A 221 -10.76 -21.47 7.21
N VAL A 222 -10.61 -20.17 7.14
CA VAL A 222 -9.95 -19.48 6.02
C VAL A 222 -8.60 -18.95 6.49
N ILE A 223 -7.56 -19.35 5.78
CA ILE A 223 -6.22 -18.80 5.95
C ILE A 223 -5.86 -18.11 4.64
N TRP A 224 -5.68 -16.79 4.70
CA TRP A 224 -5.31 -15.98 3.55
C TRP A 224 -3.83 -15.71 3.56
N ASP A 225 -3.08 -16.34 2.65
CA ASP A 225 -1.65 -16.16 2.52
C ASP A 225 -1.35 -15.05 1.51
N VAL A 226 -0.75 -13.96 1.99
CA VAL A 226 -0.38 -12.79 1.17
C VAL A 226 1.12 -12.70 1.10
N ASN A 227 1.67 -12.96 -0.07
CA ASN A 227 3.11 -12.98 -0.30
C ASN A 227 3.58 -11.80 -1.15
N ARG A 228 4.86 -11.47 -1.01
CA ARG A 228 5.59 -10.52 -1.86
C ARG A 228 6.96 -11.10 -2.21
N VAL A 229 7.58 -10.59 -3.28
CA VAL A 229 8.98 -10.93 -3.58
C VAL A 229 9.89 -10.43 -2.46
N GLY A 230 10.66 -11.33 -1.88
CA GLY A 230 11.59 -11.00 -0.80
C GLY A 230 11.90 -12.18 0.11
N PRO A 231 12.98 -12.09 0.90
CA PRO A 231 13.34 -13.14 1.84
C PRO A 231 12.29 -13.23 2.94
N SER A 232 11.91 -14.43 3.31
CA SER A 232 10.98 -14.82 4.37
C SER A 232 9.48 -14.53 4.13
N THR A 233 9.07 -13.46 3.45
CA THR A 233 7.65 -13.09 3.27
C THR A 233 7.15 -13.27 1.84
N GLY A 234 7.82 -14.06 1.05
CA GLY A 234 7.48 -14.31 -0.34
C GLY A 234 8.20 -15.49 -0.92
N LEU A 235 8.26 -15.49 -2.24
CA LEU A 235 8.94 -16.51 -3.05
C LEU A 235 10.43 -16.22 -3.18
#